data_3912d6bffb2a0d653b2bcacd8bdc2d64
#
_entry.id   3912d6bffb2a0d653b2bcacd8bdc2d64
#
_cell.length_a   1.000
_cell.length_b   1.000
_cell.length_c   1.000
_cell.angle_alpha   90.00
_cell.angle_beta   90.00
_cell.angle_gamma   90.00
#
_symmetry.space_group_name_H-M   'P 1'
#
loop_
_entity.id
_entity.type
_entity.pdbx_description
1 polymer ?
#
loop_
_entity_poly.entity_id
_entity_poly.type
_entity_poly.pdbx_seq_one_letter_code
_entity_poly.pdbx_strand_id
1 'polypeptide(L)'
;MSENKLNVIDLHKRYGEHEVLKGVSLQANAGDVISIIGSSGSGKSTFLRCINFLEKPSEGTIVVNNQQINLVRDKDGQLKVANKEQLRALRTSLTMVFQHFNLWSHMTVLENVMEAPIQVLGLSKAEARERAMKYLAKVGIDERQ
;
A
#
# COMPACT_ATOMS: atom_id res chain seq x y z
N MET A 1 8.51 5.27 -24.78
CA MET A 1 9.14 5.39 -23.44
C MET A 1 8.14 4.84 -22.43
N SER A 2 8.55 3.88 -21.61
CA SER A 2 7.69 3.34 -20.54
C SER A 2 7.47 4.44 -19.49
N GLU A 3 6.21 4.65 -19.10
CA GLU A 3 5.86 5.65 -18.09
C GLU A 3 6.28 5.19 -16.70
N ASN A 4 7.12 5.97 -16.00
CA ASN A 4 7.54 5.66 -14.64
C ASN A 4 6.34 5.77 -13.68
N LYS A 5 6.05 4.70 -12.97
CA LYS A 5 4.92 4.61 -12.04
C LYS A 5 5.33 4.71 -10.58
N LEU A 6 6.50 4.18 -10.24
CA LEU A 6 7.04 4.21 -8.89
C LEU A 6 8.56 4.40 -8.95
N ASN A 7 9.06 5.34 -8.18
CA ASN A 7 10.49 5.48 -7.94
C ASN A 7 10.75 5.65 -6.44
N VAL A 8 11.41 4.69 -5.85
CA VAL A 8 11.85 4.67 -4.46
C VAL A 8 13.35 4.91 -4.47
N ILE A 9 13.82 5.91 -3.75
CA ILE A 9 15.20 6.34 -3.78
C ILE A 9 15.74 6.33 -2.36
N ASP A 10 16.79 5.53 -2.15
CA ASP A 10 17.60 5.49 -0.93
C ASP A 10 16.73 5.33 0.35
N LEU A 11 15.84 4.33 0.34
CA LEU A 11 14.89 4.11 1.42
C LEU A 11 15.55 3.41 2.59
N HIS A 12 15.53 4.06 3.75
CA HIS A 12 16.03 3.53 5.01
C HIS A 12 14.91 3.28 6.00
N LYS A 13 15.06 2.25 6.82
CA LYS A 13 14.19 1.98 7.97
C LYS A 13 14.99 1.45 9.14
N ARG A 14 14.85 2.13 10.27
CA ARG A 14 15.45 1.74 11.55
C ARG A 14 14.37 1.52 12.61
N TYR A 15 14.60 0.55 13.46
CA TYR A 15 13.87 0.29 14.69
C TYR A 15 14.86 0.38 15.86
N GLY A 16 14.92 1.55 16.52
CA GLY A 16 15.98 1.87 17.46
C GLY A 16 17.36 1.81 16.77
N GLU A 17 18.27 1.02 17.32
CA GLU A 17 19.63 0.81 16.76
C GLU A 17 19.66 -0.15 15.55
N HIS A 18 18.57 -0.90 15.31
CA HIS A 18 18.55 -1.90 14.27
C HIS A 18 18.08 -1.32 12.93
N GLU A 19 18.97 -1.30 11.94
CA GLU A 19 18.66 -0.85 10.58
C GLU A 19 18.25 -2.03 9.70
N VAL A 20 16.97 -2.04 9.29
CA VAL A 20 16.36 -3.10 8.48
C VAL A 20 16.47 -2.80 6.98
N LEU A 21 16.24 -1.55 6.58
CA LEU A 21 16.46 -1.08 5.21
C LEU A 21 17.65 -0.12 5.21
N LYS A 22 18.61 -0.40 4.34
CA LYS A 22 19.93 0.27 4.30
C LYS A 22 20.14 0.96 2.95
N GLY A 23 19.24 1.89 2.58
CA GLY A 23 19.33 2.61 1.31
C GLY A 23 18.84 1.81 0.11
N VAL A 24 17.64 1.23 0.22
CA VAL A 24 17.06 0.43 -0.86
C VAL A 24 16.39 1.34 -1.89
N SER A 25 16.75 1.15 -3.16
CA SER A 25 16.15 1.87 -4.30
C SER A 25 15.47 0.90 -5.25
N LEU A 26 14.36 1.35 -5.85
CA LEU A 26 13.58 0.58 -6.81
C LEU A 26 12.88 1.53 -7.77
N GLN A 27 12.92 1.19 -9.06
CA GLN A 27 12.14 1.86 -10.09
C GLN A 27 11.20 0.86 -10.76
N ALA A 28 9.94 1.25 -10.95
CA ALA A 28 8.94 0.47 -11.65
C ALA A 28 8.22 1.34 -12.70
N ASN A 29 8.09 0.81 -13.90
CA ASN A 29 7.36 1.42 -15.00
C ASN A 29 5.98 0.77 -15.18
N ALA A 30 5.14 1.38 -16.00
CA ALA A 30 3.85 0.78 -16.34
C ALA A 30 4.03 -0.61 -16.98
N GLY A 31 3.33 -1.61 -16.43
CA GLY A 31 3.39 -2.98 -16.89
C GLY A 31 4.51 -3.84 -16.31
N ASP A 32 5.43 -3.27 -15.52
CA ASP A 32 6.49 -4.05 -14.88
C ASP A 32 5.93 -5.00 -13.82
N VAL A 33 6.53 -6.19 -13.76
CA VAL A 33 6.34 -7.17 -12.68
C VAL A 33 7.68 -7.34 -11.98
N ILE A 34 7.76 -6.94 -10.72
CA ILE A 34 8.99 -6.95 -9.93
C ILE A 34 8.88 -7.96 -8.80
N SER A 35 9.82 -8.89 -8.70
CA SER A 35 9.92 -9.85 -7.61
C SER A 35 11.01 -9.44 -6.63
N ILE A 36 10.67 -9.34 -5.34
CA ILE A 36 11.60 -9.08 -4.26
C ILE A 36 11.89 -10.39 -3.53
N ILE A 37 13.10 -10.87 -3.62
CA ILE A 37 13.55 -12.14 -3.01
C ILE A 37 14.52 -11.88 -1.85
N GLY A 38 14.56 -12.79 -0.90
CA GLY A 38 15.43 -12.72 0.27
C GLY A 38 14.94 -13.63 1.39
N SER A 39 15.79 -13.89 2.36
CA SER A 39 15.46 -14.71 3.55
C SER A 39 14.36 -14.09 4.40
N SER A 40 13.78 -14.89 5.31
CA SER A 40 12.86 -14.35 6.32
C SER A 40 13.56 -13.29 7.16
N GLY A 41 12.87 -12.19 7.47
CA GLY A 41 13.44 -11.08 8.23
C GLY A 41 14.33 -10.11 7.45
N SER A 42 14.58 -10.32 6.14
CA SER A 42 15.43 -9.44 5.33
C SER A 42 14.81 -8.07 4.98
N GLY A 43 13.63 -7.74 5.49
CA GLY A 43 13.01 -6.42 5.28
C GLY A 43 12.06 -6.30 4.09
N LYS A 44 11.77 -7.37 3.33
CA LYS A 44 10.88 -7.33 2.15
C LYS A 44 9.51 -6.72 2.44
N SER A 45 8.83 -7.22 3.48
CA SER A 45 7.52 -6.69 3.89
C SER A 45 7.62 -5.29 4.47
N THR A 46 8.71 -4.97 5.16
CA THR A 46 8.99 -3.62 5.66
C THR A 46 9.15 -2.64 4.50
N PHE A 47 9.88 -3.01 3.46
CA PHE A 47 10.03 -2.19 2.25
C PHE A 47 8.68 -1.88 1.61
N LEU A 48 7.84 -2.90 1.35
CA LEU A 48 6.50 -2.70 0.78
C LEU A 48 5.61 -1.82 1.67
N ARG A 49 5.67 -2.01 3.01
CA ARG A 49 4.90 -1.20 3.95
C ARG A 49 5.38 0.26 4.02
N CYS A 50 6.66 0.50 3.80
CA CYS A 50 7.19 1.86 3.75
C CYS A 50 6.73 2.61 2.49
N ILE A 51 6.58 1.94 1.35
CA ILE A 51 6.14 2.56 0.10
C ILE A 51 4.73 3.18 0.22
N ASN A 52 3.80 2.52 0.93
CA ASN A 52 2.44 3.05 1.14
C ASN A 52 2.23 3.70 2.52
N PHE A 53 3.30 3.93 3.27
CA PHE A 53 3.30 4.54 4.61
C PHE A 53 2.44 3.81 5.65
N LEU A 54 2.22 2.49 5.50
CA LEU A 54 1.78 1.64 6.60
C LEU A 54 2.87 1.52 7.68
N GLU A 55 4.13 1.62 7.24
CA GLU A 55 5.30 1.78 8.09
C GLU A 55 6.00 3.08 7.70
N LYS A 56 6.42 3.89 8.68
CA LYS A 56 7.10 5.15 8.40
C LYS A 56 8.57 4.87 8.09
N PRO A 57 9.09 5.28 6.93
CA PRO A 57 10.52 5.19 6.65
C PRO A 57 11.31 6.16 7.55
N SER A 58 12.59 5.86 7.77
CA SER A 58 13.50 6.75 8.49
C SER A 58 14.11 7.81 7.57
N GLU A 59 14.44 7.42 6.34
CA GLU A 59 14.99 8.29 5.29
C GLU A 59 14.56 7.79 3.92
N GLY A 60 14.78 8.62 2.88
CA GLY A 60 14.52 8.28 1.49
C GLY A 60 13.46 9.15 0.83
N THR A 61 13.26 8.93 -0.46
CA THR A 61 12.30 9.65 -1.29
C THR A 61 11.41 8.66 -2.03
N ILE A 62 10.13 8.97 -2.13
CA ILE A 62 9.15 8.17 -2.87
C ILE A 62 8.45 9.08 -3.89
N VAL A 63 8.44 8.65 -5.14
CA VAL A 63 7.78 9.32 -6.27
C VAL A 63 6.77 8.33 -6.85
N VAL A 64 5.52 8.73 -6.99
CA VAL A 64 4.44 7.92 -7.56
C VAL A 64 3.76 8.70 -8.67
N ASN A 65 3.63 8.09 -9.86
CA ASN A 65 3.06 8.74 -11.05
C ASN A 65 3.71 10.11 -11.33
N ASN A 66 5.04 10.17 -11.28
CA ASN A 66 5.84 11.39 -11.44
C ASN A 66 5.59 12.50 -10.39
N GLN A 67 4.87 12.20 -9.31
CA GLN A 67 4.66 13.11 -8.20
C GLN A 67 5.46 12.68 -6.98
N GLN A 68 6.37 13.53 -6.52
CA GLN A 68 7.10 13.28 -5.29
C GLN A 68 6.16 13.43 -4.09
N ILE A 69 6.22 12.46 -3.18
CA ILE A 69 5.48 12.51 -1.93
C ILE A 69 6.17 13.47 -0.97
N ASN A 70 5.44 14.48 -0.52
CA ASN A 70 5.95 15.48 0.41
C ASN A 70 6.05 14.89 1.81
N LEU A 71 7.27 14.78 2.31
CA LEU A 71 7.59 14.17 3.59
C LEU A 71 8.02 15.21 4.61
N VAL A 72 7.61 15.02 5.86
CA VAL A 72 8.06 15.78 7.03
C VAL A 72 8.46 14.80 8.12
N ARG A 73 9.37 15.22 9.02
CA ARG A 73 9.70 14.42 10.19
C ARG A 73 8.63 14.59 11.27
N ASP A 74 8.25 13.48 11.89
CA ASP A 74 7.41 13.53 13.09
C ASP A 74 8.27 13.76 14.35
N LYS A 75 7.62 13.75 15.51
CA LYS A 75 8.26 13.94 16.82
C LYS A 75 9.32 12.86 17.15
N ASP A 76 9.21 11.70 16.54
CA ASP A 76 10.12 10.55 16.73
C ASP A 76 11.20 10.50 15.63
N GLY A 77 11.30 11.55 14.80
CA GLY A 77 12.27 11.67 13.71
C GLY A 77 11.97 10.82 12.47
N GLN A 78 10.84 10.08 12.46
CA GLN A 78 10.42 9.25 11.34
C GLN A 78 9.74 10.10 10.25
N LEU A 79 9.89 9.70 8.99
CA LEU A 79 9.22 10.38 7.89
C LEU A 79 7.73 10.03 7.84
N LYS A 80 6.91 11.03 7.65
CA LYS A 80 5.47 10.89 7.37
C LYS A 80 5.06 11.81 6.23
N VAL A 81 3.98 11.47 5.56
CA VAL A 81 3.41 12.33 4.52
C VAL A 81 2.88 13.61 5.16
N ALA A 82 3.30 14.77 4.62
CA ALA A 82 2.96 16.08 5.15
C ALA A 82 1.45 16.38 5.03
N ASN A 83 0.84 15.97 3.93
CA ASN A 83 -0.55 16.24 3.60
C ASN A 83 -1.38 14.94 3.67
N LYS A 84 -2.46 14.95 4.44
CA LYS A 84 -3.39 13.80 4.59
C LYS A 84 -4.10 13.43 3.29
N GLU A 85 -4.40 14.40 2.44
CA GLU A 85 -5.03 14.17 1.14
C GLU A 85 -4.08 13.46 0.19
N GLN A 86 -2.81 13.87 0.16
CA GLN A 86 -1.77 13.18 -0.60
C GLN A 86 -1.58 11.74 -0.12
N LEU A 87 -1.60 11.50 1.20
CA LEU A 87 -1.54 10.14 1.75
C LEU A 87 -2.74 9.29 1.34
N ARG A 88 -3.95 9.87 1.35
CA ARG A 88 -5.17 9.18 0.92
C ARG A 88 -5.08 8.82 -0.57
N ALA A 89 -4.72 9.77 -1.43
CA ALA A 89 -4.55 9.56 -2.86
C ALA A 89 -3.49 8.47 -3.15
N LEU A 90 -2.35 8.52 -2.46
CA LEU A 90 -1.31 7.50 -2.55
C LEU A 90 -1.87 6.09 -2.24
N ARG A 91 -2.55 5.92 -1.11
CA ARG A 91 -3.10 4.62 -0.68
C ARG A 91 -4.26 4.14 -1.56
N THR A 92 -4.95 5.04 -2.23
CA THR A 92 -5.97 4.68 -3.23
C THR A 92 -5.34 4.18 -4.52
N SER A 93 -4.17 4.70 -4.89
CA SER A 93 -3.44 4.29 -6.11
C SER A 93 -2.52 3.09 -5.89
N LEU A 94 -2.06 2.83 -4.67
CA LEU A 94 -1.17 1.72 -4.31
C LEU A 94 -1.93 0.71 -3.44
N THR A 95 -2.40 -0.36 -4.06
CA THR A 95 -3.07 -1.46 -3.34
C THR A 95 -2.05 -2.45 -2.81
N MET A 96 -2.25 -2.93 -1.58
CA MET A 96 -1.44 -3.97 -0.96
C MET A 96 -2.27 -5.20 -0.65
N VAL A 97 -1.79 -6.37 -1.09
CA VAL A 97 -2.36 -7.66 -0.70
C VAL A 97 -1.52 -8.22 0.45
N PHE A 98 -2.16 -8.49 1.58
CA PHE A 98 -1.49 -8.99 2.78
C PHE A 98 -1.45 -10.52 2.80
N GLN A 99 -0.47 -11.08 3.49
CA GLN A 99 -0.36 -12.53 3.70
C GLN A 99 -1.50 -13.07 4.58
N HIS A 100 -1.98 -12.29 5.54
CA HIS A 100 -3.16 -12.57 6.33
C HIS A 100 -4.39 -11.90 5.73
N PHE A 101 -5.57 -12.49 5.92
CA PHE A 101 -6.82 -12.01 5.31
C PHE A 101 -7.23 -10.60 5.76
N ASN A 102 -6.88 -10.19 6.99
CA ASN A 102 -7.15 -8.86 7.55
C ASN A 102 -8.63 -8.44 7.45
N LEU A 103 -9.54 -9.42 7.60
CA LEU A 103 -10.96 -9.17 7.57
C LEU A 103 -11.44 -8.65 8.94
N TRP A 104 -12.40 -7.75 8.92
CA TRP A 104 -13.17 -7.38 10.11
C TRP A 104 -14.10 -8.53 10.48
N SER A 105 -13.85 -9.16 11.62
CA SER A 105 -14.55 -10.37 12.09
C SER A 105 -16.03 -10.15 12.41
N HIS A 106 -16.46 -8.91 12.63
CA HIS A 106 -17.84 -8.52 12.88
C HIS A 106 -18.65 -8.25 11.60
N MET A 107 -18.03 -8.38 10.45
CA MET A 107 -18.62 -8.15 9.12
C MET A 107 -18.63 -9.45 8.32
N THR A 108 -19.62 -9.63 7.47
CA THR A 108 -19.63 -10.70 6.46
C THR A 108 -18.51 -10.48 5.42
N VAL A 109 -18.22 -11.50 4.63
CA VAL A 109 -17.25 -11.37 3.52
C VAL A 109 -17.67 -10.29 2.54
N LEU A 110 -18.96 -10.26 2.19
CA LEU A 110 -19.51 -9.25 1.28
C LEU A 110 -19.35 -7.83 1.85
N GLU A 111 -19.67 -7.60 3.11
CA GLU A 111 -19.51 -6.31 3.78
C GLU A 111 -18.05 -5.88 3.82
N ASN A 112 -17.12 -6.78 4.12
CA ASN A 112 -15.68 -6.50 4.08
C ASN A 112 -15.23 -6.02 2.69
N VAL A 113 -15.73 -6.65 1.61
CA VAL A 113 -15.37 -6.26 0.24
C VAL A 113 -16.04 -4.94 -0.17
N MET A 114 -17.22 -4.63 0.37
CA MET A 114 -17.96 -3.40 0.06
C MET A 114 -17.45 -2.17 0.80
N GLU A 115 -16.80 -2.33 1.95
CA GLU A 115 -16.47 -1.23 2.86
C GLU A 115 -15.58 -0.16 2.20
N ALA A 116 -14.46 -0.55 1.61
CA ALA A 116 -13.57 0.41 0.94
C ALA A 116 -14.22 1.09 -0.28
N PRO A 117 -14.93 0.41 -1.18
CA PRO A 117 -15.72 1.05 -2.22
C PRO A 117 -16.69 2.13 -1.72
N ILE A 118 -17.37 1.89 -0.61
CA ILE A 118 -18.31 2.85 -0.02
C ILE A 118 -17.54 4.01 0.62
N GLN A 119 -16.61 3.73 1.53
CA GLN A 119 -15.98 4.73 2.39
C GLN A 119 -14.90 5.55 1.67
N VAL A 120 -14.18 4.94 0.74
CA VAL A 120 -13.03 5.56 0.07
C VAL A 120 -13.41 6.09 -1.31
N LEU A 121 -14.14 5.30 -2.10
CA LEU A 121 -14.54 5.68 -3.45
C LEU A 121 -15.89 6.42 -3.51
N GLY A 122 -16.65 6.44 -2.41
CA GLY A 122 -17.93 7.12 -2.33
C GLY A 122 -19.05 6.46 -3.17
N LEU A 123 -18.91 5.16 -3.47
CA LEU A 123 -19.95 4.43 -4.21
C LEU A 123 -21.20 4.26 -3.37
N SER A 124 -22.36 4.22 -4.03
CA SER A 124 -23.59 3.81 -3.39
C SER A 124 -23.51 2.35 -2.93
N LYS A 125 -24.31 1.98 -1.92
CA LYS A 125 -24.35 0.60 -1.41
C LYS A 125 -24.71 -0.41 -2.52
N ALA A 126 -25.59 -0.02 -3.46
CA ALA A 126 -25.98 -0.87 -4.58
C ALA A 126 -24.82 -1.13 -5.55
N GLU A 127 -24.11 -0.08 -5.96
CA GLU A 127 -22.95 -0.18 -6.84
C GLU A 127 -21.79 -0.95 -6.18
N ALA A 128 -21.53 -0.69 -4.89
CA ALA A 128 -20.51 -1.40 -4.13
C ALA A 128 -20.84 -2.91 -4.05
N ARG A 129 -22.12 -3.27 -3.83
CA ARG A 129 -22.59 -4.66 -3.79
C ARG A 129 -22.41 -5.35 -5.16
N GLU A 130 -22.85 -4.73 -6.23
CA GLU A 130 -22.70 -5.28 -7.59
C GLU A 130 -21.21 -5.55 -7.90
N ARG A 131 -20.35 -4.58 -7.61
CA ARG A 131 -18.90 -4.70 -7.81
C ARG A 131 -18.31 -5.80 -6.94
N ALA A 132 -18.69 -5.87 -5.67
CA ALA A 132 -18.21 -6.89 -4.74
C ALA A 132 -18.61 -8.30 -5.21
N MET A 133 -19.87 -8.52 -5.59
CA MET A 133 -20.34 -9.81 -6.10
C MET A 133 -19.58 -10.26 -7.35
N LYS A 134 -19.30 -9.32 -8.26
CA LYS A 134 -18.49 -9.60 -9.47
C LYS A 134 -17.10 -10.13 -9.13
N TYR A 135 -16.43 -9.56 -8.10
CA TYR A 135 -15.09 -10.01 -7.69
C TYR A 135 -15.13 -11.29 -6.86
N LEU A 136 -16.13 -11.46 -5.99
CA LEU A 136 -16.32 -12.71 -5.25
C LEU A 136 -16.55 -13.90 -6.19
N ALA A 137 -17.36 -13.71 -7.24
CA ALA A 137 -17.56 -14.73 -8.27
C ALA A 137 -16.26 -15.09 -9.01
N LYS A 138 -15.39 -14.10 -9.29
CA LYS A 138 -14.09 -14.35 -9.94
C LYS A 138 -13.16 -15.25 -9.11
N VAL A 139 -13.29 -15.23 -7.80
CA VAL A 139 -12.46 -16.04 -6.88
C VAL A 139 -13.24 -17.27 -6.34
N GLY A 140 -14.48 -17.51 -6.82
CA GLY A 140 -15.25 -18.71 -6.52
C GLY A 140 -15.81 -18.78 -5.08
N ILE A 141 -16.09 -17.63 -4.47
CA ILE A 141 -16.64 -17.54 -3.10
C ILE A 141 -17.96 -16.75 -3.02
N ASP A 142 -18.64 -16.56 -4.13
CA ASP A 142 -19.91 -15.86 -4.24
C ASP A 142 -21.07 -16.54 -3.49
N GLU A 143 -20.99 -17.85 -3.25
CA GLU A 143 -21.97 -18.62 -2.47
C GLU A 143 -21.74 -18.52 -0.94
N ARG A 144 -20.61 -17.98 -0.48
CA ARG A 144 -20.19 -17.90 0.94
C ARG A 144 -20.21 -16.48 1.48
N GLN A 145 -21.28 -15.76 1.26
CA GLN A 145 -21.44 -14.34 1.62
C GLN A 145 -21.59 -14.09 3.11
#